data_72081aa672293eb22e77216cde6dc904
#
_entry.id   72081aa672293eb22e77216cde6dc904
#
_cell.length_a   1.000
_cell.length_b   1.000
_cell.length_c   1.000
_cell.angle_alpha   90.00
_cell.angle_beta   90.00
_cell.angle_gamma   90.00
#
_symmetry.space_group_name_H-M   'P 1'
#
loop_
_entity.id
_entity.type
_entity.pdbx_description
1 polymer ?
#
loop_
_entity_poly.entity_id
_entity_poly.type
_entity_poly.pdbx_seq_one_letter_code
_entity_poly.pdbx_strand_id
1 'polypeptide(L)'
;MPVQRHFKIFFAAAVLVFVTVAALADDCGICGQQIYGKIYLMTDDVTRHQVEVCTNCLQLPPCFICSLPAKDGVHLSDGRWLCTRDAQNAVMDVDTVQRTFGQIHDYLDHLYARFTSFPTNVDVSVIDRVDVDSMFQLVGNSFESPDVLGVTEPYETNSVKRYKISLLTGQPLPQLEEVCAHELSHAWVGENVPPERHARIDRDAEEGFCEMMGYLTMDAMGEEGEKKRVLENAYTRGQVQLFIAAEQQYGFDEVLDWMQYGVTGRLEENHLDEVRDVQMPVSRAVASFAAGKNVGSAPAPASSTLQLQGIMWGNMPSAIINGHSFFAGDENKVRLGQSTVSIRCLSVNKTSVQIQNLDSGKEEQLDLP
;
A
#
# COMPACT_ATOMS: atom_id res chain seq x y z
N MET A 1 -30.32 13.37 2.94
CA MET A 1 -30.31 12.99 4.38
C MET A 1 -28.84 12.89 4.75
N PRO A 2 -28.35 13.59 5.78
CA PRO A 2 -26.95 13.53 6.13
C PRO A 2 -26.63 12.18 6.77
N VAL A 3 -25.69 11.46 6.19
CA VAL A 3 -25.15 10.21 6.75
C VAL A 3 -24.24 10.57 7.91
N GLN A 4 -24.67 10.25 9.13
CA GLN A 4 -23.83 10.34 10.32
C GLN A 4 -22.74 9.24 10.25
N ARG A 5 -21.52 9.65 10.02
CA ARG A 5 -20.35 8.78 10.08
C ARG A 5 -19.80 8.81 11.50
N HIS A 6 -19.89 7.68 12.22
CA HIS A 6 -19.27 7.52 13.54
C HIS A 6 -17.87 6.98 13.39
N PHE A 7 -16.88 7.84 13.62
CA PHE A 7 -15.49 7.44 13.80
C PHE A 7 -15.24 7.04 15.25
N LYS A 8 -14.69 5.86 15.48
CA LYS A 8 -14.10 5.49 16.77
C LYS A 8 -12.59 5.48 16.63
N ILE A 9 -11.96 6.45 17.26
CA ILE A 9 -10.49 6.50 17.37
C ILE A 9 -10.08 5.47 18.42
N PHE A 10 -9.24 4.54 18.03
CA PHE A 10 -8.48 3.74 18.98
C PHE A 10 -7.15 4.44 19.23
N PHE A 11 -6.99 5.01 20.42
CA PHE A 11 -5.68 5.34 20.94
C PHE A 11 -4.91 4.03 21.09
N ALA A 12 -3.80 3.88 20.38
CA ALA A 12 -2.79 2.91 20.72
C ALA A 12 -2.25 3.31 22.09
N ALA A 13 -2.80 2.73 23.14
CA ALA A 13 -2.28 2.93 24.48
C ALA A 13 -0.89 2.30 24.54
N ALA A 14 0.14 3.12 24.59
CA ALA A 14 1.49 2.67 24.92
C ALA A 14 1.41 1.92 26.26
N VAL A 15 1.58 0.60 26.21
CA VAL A 15 1.62 -0.23 27.43
C VAL A 15 2.95 0.06 28.12
N LEU A 16 2.91 0.92 29.13
CA LEU A 16 4.01 1.17 30.04
C LEU A 16 4.25 -0.06 30.91
N VAL A 17 5.22 -0.88 30.56
CA VAL A 17 5.71 -1.98 31.40
C VAL A 17 6.79 -1.43 32.30
N PHE A 18 6.54 -1.36 33.61
CA PHE A 18 7.53 -1.03 34.62
C PHE A 18 8.35 -2.29 34.96
N VAL A 19 9.59 -2.37 34.51
CA VAL A 19 10.54 -3.36 34.96
C VAL A 19 11.59 -2.64 35.83
N THR A 20 11.54 -2.86 37.14
CA THR A 20 12.62 -2.45 38.03
C THR A 20 13.69 -3.54 38.03
N VAL A 21 14.70 -3.40 37.19
CA VAL A 21 15.92 -4.18 37.23
C VAL A 21 17.04 -3.23 37.70
N ALA A 22 17.78 -3.63 38.74
CA ALA A 22 19.05 -2.99 39.04
C ALA A 22 20.03 -3.35 37.92
N ALA A 23 20.08 -2.53 36.90
CA ALA A 23 20.86 -2.73 35.69
C ALA A 23 21.92 -1.65 35.56
N LEU A 24 22.97 -2.01 34.87
CA LEU A 24 23.91 -1.06 34.31
C LEU A 24 23.10 0.07 33.69
N ALA A 25 23.41 1.31 34.04
CA ALA A 25 22.61 2.45 33.57
C ALA A 25 22.78 2.54 32.06
N ASP A 26 21.67 2.31 31.36
CA ASP A 26 21.61 2.34 29.90
C ASP A 26 21.64 3.79 29.42
N ASP A 27 22.18 4.02 28.22
CA ASP A 27 22.26 5.35 27.64
C ASP A 27 20.94 5.66 26.89
N CYS A 28 20.46 6.88 27.05
CA CYS A 28 19.27 7.35 26.33
C CYS A 28 19.55 7.36 24.81
N GLY A 29 18.77 6.60 24.06
CA GLY A 29 18.92 6.54 22.59
C GLY A 29 18.64 7.85 21.86
N ILE A 30 18.08 8.87 22.57
CA ILE A 30 17.82 10.19 22.00
C ILE A 30 18.94 11.18 22.29
N CYS A 31 19.41 11.26 23.52
CA CYS A 31 20.45 12.25 23.90
C CYS A 31 21.83 11.66 24.16
N GLY A 32 21.97 10.34 24.19
CA GLY A 32 23.23 9.64 24.45
C GLY A 32 23.74 9.78 25.89
N GLN A 33 22.91 10.32 26.79
CA GLN A 33 23.30 10.46 28.20
C GLN A 33 22.80 9.26 29.00
N GLN A 34 23.59 8.89 30.03
CA GLN A 34 23.23 7.84 30.96
C GLN A 34 21.87 8.14 31.62
N ILE A 35 20.98 7.18 31.67
CA ILE A 35 19.66 7.35 32.27
C ILE A 35 19.73 7.10 33.77
N TYR A 36 19.40 8.14 34.54
CA TYR A 36 19.23 8.04 35.98
C TYR A 36 17.77 8.07 36.34
N GLY A 37 17.21 6.97 36.82
CA GLY A 37 15.83 6.89 37.28
C GLY A 37 14.93 6.09 36.34
N LYS A 38 13.84 6.70 35.86
CA LYS A 38 12.87 6.00 35.00
C LYS A 38 13.36 5.90 33.55
N ILE A 39 13.25 4.71 33.00
CA ILE A 39 13.47 4.41 31.59
C ILE A 39 12.12 4.25 30.93
N TYR A 40 11.95 4.86 29.76
CA TYR A 40 10.76 4.71 28.91
C TYR A 40 11.18 4.00 27.62
N LEU A 41 10.47 2.91 27.30
CA LEU A 41 10.66 2.20 26.04
C LEU A 41 9.69 2.79 25.01
N MET A 42 10.21 3.32 23.93
CA MET A 42 9.44 3.82 22.78
C MET A 42 9.80 3.00 21.55
N THR A 43 8.81 2.72 20.71
CA THR A 43 9.05 2.05 19.42
C THR A 43 9.30 3.11 18.35
N ASP A 44 10.37 2.96 17.60
CA ASP A 44 10.62 3.72 16.38
C ASP A 44 9.71 3.19 15.27
N ASP A 45 8.79 4.00 14.76
CA ASP A 45 7.80 3.57 13.78
C ASP A 45 8.40 3.25 12.41
N VAL A 46 9.61 3.71 12.12
CA VAL A 46 10.35 3.39 10.88
C VAL A 46 11.13 2.09 11.00
N THR A 47 11.94 1.96 12.04
CA THR A 47 12.85 0.80 12.20
C THR A 47 12.23 -0.35 12.99
N ARG A 48 11.11 -0.10 13.67
CA ARG A 48 10.43 -1.03 14.60
C ARG A 48 11.26 -1.46 15.80
N HIS A 49 12.40 -0.82 16.03
CA HIS A 49 13.22 -1.08 17.19
C HIS A 49 12.70 -0.31 18.41
N GLN A 50 12.87 -0.92 19.59
CA GLN A 50 12.64 -0.23 20.85
C GLN A 50 13.84 0.64 21.20
N VAL A 51 13.56 1.86 21.63
CA VAL A 51 14.54 2.87 22.03
C VAL A 51 14.29 3.25 23.48
N GLU A 52 15.33 3.20 24.31
CA GLU A 52 15.27 3.64 25.69
C GLU A 52 15.37 5.16 25.75
N VAL A 53 14.41 5.80 26.43
CA VAL A 53 14.28 7.25 26.47
C VAL A 53 14.25 7.73 27.91
N CYS A 54 15.07 8.75 28.25
CA CYS A 54 15.08 9.37 29.58
C CYS A 54 13.88 10.34 29.74
N THR A 55 13.54 10.65 30.99
CA THR A 55 12.41 11.54 31.34
C THR A 55 12.52 12.92 30.66
N ASN A 56 13.72 13.45 30.50
CA ASN A 56 13.92 14.77 29.86
C ASN A 56 13.62 14.73 28.37
N CYS A 57 14.07 13.68 27.66
CA CYS A 57 13.82 13.52 26.25
C CYS A 57 12.33 13.22 25.96
N LEU A 58 11.65 12.53 26.86
CA LEU A 58 10.21 12.25 26.71
C LEU A 58 9.34 13.53 26.66
N GLN A 59 9.86 14.67 27.14
CA GLN A 59 9.16 15.96 27.08
C GLN A 59 9.35 16.70 25.73
N LEU A 60 10.20 16.21 24.85
CA LEU A 60 10.39 16.78 23.53
C LEU A 60 9.20 16.44 22.64
N PRO A 61 8.90 17.28 21.63
CA PRO A 61 7.87 16.97 20.65
C PRO A 61 8.22 15.66 19.91
N PRO A 62 7.21 14.83 19.57
CA PRO A 62 7.45 13.64 18.80
C PRO A 62 7.79 13.97 17.34
N CYS A 63 8.67 13.18 16.76
CA CYS A 63 8.91 13.21 15.32
C CYS A 63 7.67 12.70 14.56
N PHE A 64 7.24 13.42 13.55
CA PHE A 64 6.08 13.06 12.74
C PHE A 64 6.24 11.70 12.02
N ILE A 65 7.48 11.30 11.69
CA ILE A 65 7.76 10.08 10.92
C ILE A 65 7.98 8.87 11.84
N CYS A 66 8.87 9.00 12.83
CA CYS A 66 9.28 7.85 13.64
C CYS A 66 8.66 7.82 15.05
N SER A 67 7.86 8.82 15.41
CA SER A 67 7.23 8.99 16.74
C SER A 67 8.21 9.14 17.91
N LEU A 68 9.51 9.05 17.69
CA LEU A 68 10.51 9.28 18.73
C LEU A 68 10.68 10.78 19.03
N PRO A 69 11.16 11.16 20.25
CA PRO A 69 11.42 12.55 20.61
C PRO A 69 12.37 13.24 19.60
N ALA A 70 11.96 14.36 19.04
CA ALA A 70 12.70 15.10 18.00
C ALA A 70 13.75 16.06 18.63
N LYS A 71 14.76 15.49 19.31
CA LYS A 71 15.89 16.28 19.82
C LYS A 71 16.67 16.89 18.65
N ASP A 72 16.97 18.19 18.73
CA ASP A 72 17.69 18.94 17.69
C ASP A 72 17.03 18.83 16.30
N GLY A 73 15.73 18.58 16.30
CA GLY A 73 14.93 18.36 15.09
C GLY A 73 14.54 19.64 14.35
N VAL A 74 13.92 19.46 13.20
CA VAL A 74 13.38 20.53 12.36
C VAL A 74 11.90 20.74 12.70
N HIS A 75 11.54 21.98 13.03
CA HIS A 75 10.13 22.39 13.19
C HIS A 75 9.60 22.89 11.86
N LEU A 76 8.59 22.22 11.32
CA LEU A 76 7.94 22.60 10.08
C LEU A 76 6.97 23.75 10.30
N SER A 77 6.66 24.52 9.25
CA SER A 77 5.75 25.66 9.32
C SER A 77 4.32 25.31 9.75
N ASP A 78 3.92 24.05 9.57
CA ASP A 78 2.61 23.51 9.93
C ASP A 78 2.54 22.90 11.35
N GLY A 79 3.59 23.09 12.13
CA GLY A 79 3.67 22.64 13.53
C GLY A 79 4.24 21.25 13.75
N ARG A 80 4.45 20.45 12.69
CA ARG A 80 5.08 19.14 12.82
C ARG A 80 6.57 19.25 13.12
N TRP A 81 7.10 18.23 13.79
CA TRP A 81 8.52 18.09 14.08
C TRP A 81 9.11 16.87 13.36
N LEU A 82 10.29 17.03 12.81
CA LEU A 82 11.09 15.93 12.26
C LEU A 82 12.39 15.82 13.09
N CYS A 83 12.75 14.61 13.50
CA CYS A 83 14.07 14.40 14.08
C CYS A 83 15.16 14.59 13.01
N THR A 84 16.42 14.76 13.42
CA THR A 84 17.54 15.03 12.50
C THR A 84 17.70 13.95 11.44
N ARG A 85 17.47 12.68 11.80
CA ARG A 85 17.52 11.54 10.86
C ARG A 85 16.44 11.66 9.78
N ASP A 86 15.20 11.86 10.20
CA ASP A 86 14.07 11.81 9.31
C ASP A 86 13.95 13.08 8.44
N ALA A 87 14.40 14.23 8.98
CA ALA A 87 14.47 15.47 8.22
C ALA A 87 15.43 15.41 7.01
N GLN A 88 16.44 14.55 7.04
CA GLN A 88 17.35 14.35 5.91
C GLN A 88 16.73 13.54 4.77
N ASN A 89 15.73 12.74 5.09
CA ASN A 89 15.08 11.84 4.14
C ASN A 89 13.66 12.30 3.73
N ALA A 90 13.17 13.36 4.36
CA ALA A 90 11.83 13.89 4.11
C ALA A 90 11.74 14.62 2.77
N VAL A 91 10.76 14.26 1.95
CA VAL A 91 10.47 14.94 0.70
C VAL A 91 9.64 16.19 0.98
N MET A 92 10.24 17.37 0.71
CA MET A 92 9.62 18.68 0.98
C MET A 92 9.28 19.47 -0.27
N ASP A 93 9.94 19.18 -1.38
CA ASP A 93 9.80 19.96 -2.60
C ASP A 93 8.72 19.41 -3.53
N VAL A 94 7.95 20.32 -4.12
CA VAL A 94 6.81 20.01 -5.00
C VAL A 94 7.24 19.23 -6.24
N ASP A 95 8.38 19.56 -6.81
CA ASP A 95 8.85 18.92 -8.05
C ASP A 95 9.20 17.45 -7.82
N THR A 96 9.78 17.11 -6.66
CA THR A 96 10.04 15.72 -6.28
C THR A 96 8.72 14.96 -6.06
N VAL A 97 7.75 15.56 -5.35
CA VAL A 97 6.44 14.92 -5.15
C VAL A 97 5.75 14.63 -6.47
N GLN A 98 5.68 15.61 -7.37
CA GLN A 98 5.04 15.45 -8.68
C GLN A 98 5.75 14.41 -9.55
N ARG A 99 7.07 14.41 -9.54
CA ARG A 99 7.87 13.41 -10.27
C ARG A 99 7.64 12.00 -9.70
N THR A 100 7.66 11.84 -8.37
CA THR A 100 7.39 10.56 -7.70
C THR A 100 6.00 10.05 -8.06
N PHE A 101 4.99 10.91 -7.99
CA PHE A 101 3.64 10.53 -8.39
C PHE A 101 3.58 10.06 -9.86
N GLY A 102 4.20 10.80 -10.78
CA GLY A 102 4.27 10.40 -12.19
C GLY A 102 4.95 9.06 -12.38
N GLN A 103 6.05 8.81 -11.66
CA GLN A 103 6.75 7.53 -11.71
C GLN A 103 5.89 6.36 -11.19
N ILE A 104 5.18 6.56 -10.09
CA ILE A 104 4.27 5.54 -9.53
C ILE A 104 3.07 5.31 -10.46
N HIS A 105 2.50 6.35 -11.06
CA HIS A 105 1.44 6.22 -12.04
C HIS A 105 1.88 5.36 -13.23
N ASP A 106 3.00 5.72 -13.86
CA ASP A 106 3.56 4.96 -14.98
C ASP A 106 3.90 3.53 -14.59
N TYR A 107 4.38 3.35 -13.37
CA TYR A 107 4.68 2.04 -12.81
C TYR A 107 3.43 1.15 -12.67
N LEU A 108 2.36 1.66 -12.07
CA LEU A 108 1.10 0.94 -11.91
C LEU A 108 0.44 0.65 -13.25
N ASP A 109 0.43 1.61 -14.17
CA ASP A 109 -0.08 1.40 -15.53
C ASP A 109 0.68 0.29 -16.25
N HIS A 110 2.01 0.24 -16.10
CA HIS A 110 2.82 -0.81 -16.70
C HIS A 110 2.61 -2.18 -16.03
N LEU A 111 2.62 -2.21 -14.70
CA LEU A 111 2.50 -3.44 -13.90
C LEU A 111 1.13 -4.13 -14.13
N TYR A 112 0.08 -3.35 -14.25
CA TYR A 112 -1.28 -3.85 -14.36
C TYR A 112 -1.92 -3.67 -15.74
N ALA A 113 -1.13 -3.32 -16.77
CA ALA A 113 -1.60 -3.03 -18.14
C ALA A 113 -2.50 -4.10 -18.76
N ARG A 114 -2.30 -5.37 -18.39
CA ARG A 114 -3.15 -6.47 -18.91
C ARG A 114 -4.50 -6.59 -18.20
N PHE A 115 -4.67 -5.97 -17.04
CA PHE A 115 -5.88 -6.07 -16.22
C PHE A 115 -6.70 -4.80 -16.28
N THR A 116 -6.04 -3.64 -16.23
CA THR A 116 -6.68 -2.33 -16.12
C THR A 116 -5.73 -1.21 -16.55
N SER A 117 -6.25 0.02 -16.58
CA SER A 117 -5.46 1.25 -16.70
C SER A 117 -5.83 2.20 -15.57
N PHE A 118 -4.88 3.03 -15.16
CA PHE A 118 -5.12 4.03 -14.13
C PHE A 118 -5.57 5.37 -14.74
N PRO A 119 -6.38 6.17 -14.00
CA PRO A 119 -6.86 7.46 -14.50
C PRO A 119 -5.72 8.43 -14.79
N THR A 120 -5.74 9.05 -15.97
CA THR A 120 -4.80 10.11 -16.35
C THR A 120 -5.36 11.53 -16.11
N ASN A 121 -6.65 11.63 -15.78
CA ASN A 121 -7.37 12.86 -15.46
C ASN A 121 -7.17 13.25 -13.97
N VAL A 122 -5.93 13.20 -13.50
CA VAL A 122 -5.53 13.45 -12.13
C VAL A 122 -4.73 14.75 -12.03
N ASP A 123 -5.07 15.60 -11.03
CA ASP A 123 -4.31 16.79 -10.67
C ASP A 123 -3.66 16.57 -9.31
N VAL A 124 -2.33 16.63 -9.28
CA VAL A 124 -1.54 16.42 -8.05
C VAL A 124 -1.22 17.75 -7.40
N SER A 125 -1.54 17.86 -6.12
CA SER A 125 -1.19 19.00 -5.28
C SER A 125 -0.41 18.56 -4.04
N VAL A 126 0.41 19.46 -3.55
CA VAL A 126 1.17 19.27 -2.31
C VAL A 126 0.50 20.11 -1.23
N ILE A 127 0.28 19.50 -0.08
CA ILE A 127 -0.39 20.12 1.07
C ILE A 127 0.47 20.02 2.32
N ASP A 128 0.21 20.88 3.28
CA ASP A 128 0.74 20.79 4.62
C ASP A 128 -0.34 20.32 5.63
N ARG A 129 0.03 20.18 6.89
CA ARG A 129 -0.89 19.71 7.93
C ARG A 129 -2.08 20.66 8.15
N VAL A 130 -1.86 21.96 8.00
CA VAL A 130 -2.93 22.96 8.17
C VAL A 130 -3.98 22.82 7.08
N ASP A 131 -3.54 22.50 5.85
CA ASP A 131 -4.44 22.22 4.73
C ASP A 131 -5.28 20.96 5.02
N VAL A 132 -4.65 19.88 5.49
CA VAL A 132 -5.35 18.64 5.87
C VAL A 132 -6.41 18.91 6.94
N ASP A 133 -6.04 19.59 8.03
CA ASP A 133 -6.96 19.90 9.12
C ASP A 133 -8.14 20.76 8.63
N SER A 134 -7.89 21.69 7.69
CA SER A 134 -8.91 22.53 7.09
C SER A 134 -9.90 21.72 6.22
N MET A 135 -9.41 20.74 5.44
CA MET A 135 -10.26 19.84 4.66
C MET A 135 -11.20 19.04 5.55
N PHE A 136 -10.69 18.51 6.66
CA PHE A 136 -11.51 17.72 7.60
C PHE A 136 -12.50 18.58 8.40
N GLN A 137 -12.17 19.82 8.76
CA GLN A 137 -13.10 20.73 9.43
C GLN A 137 -14.31 21.11 8.55
N LEU A 138 -14.09 21.30 7.26
CA LEU A 138 -15.16 21.60 6.29
C LEU A 138 -16.18 20.47 6.17
N VAL A 139 -15.78 19.23 6.45
CA VAL A 139 -16.66 18.04 6.43
C VAL A 139 -17.38 17.83 7.78
N GLY A 140 -17.18 18.72 8.76
CA GLY A 140 -17.83 18.64 10.08
C GLY A 140 -17.27 17.55 11.01
N ASN A 141 -16.13 17.01 10.69
CA ASN A 141 -15.41 16.07 11.53
C ASN A 141 -14.44 16.84 12.43
N SER A 142 -14.78 16.96 13.71
CA SER A 142 -13.93 17.60 14.74
C SER A 142 -12.80 16.70 15.22
N PHE A 143 -12.23 15.85 14.36
CA PHE A 143 -11.18 14.93 14.75
C PHE A 143 -9.86 15.36 14.13
N GLU A 144 -8.87 15.56 14.99
CA GLU A 144 -7.46 15.50 14.58
C GLU A 144 -7.24 14.12 13.95
N SER A 145 -6.95 14.08 12.65
CA SER A 145 -6.56 12.83 11.98
C SER A 145 -5.04 12.85 11.84
N PRO A 146 -4.30 12.29 12.81
CA PRO A 146 -2.83 12.34 12.82
C PRO A 146 -2.20 11.59 11.64
N ASP A 147 -2.95 10.71 10.99
CA ASP A 147 -2.41 9.71 10.07
C ASP A 147 -2.80 9.92 8.60
N VAL A 148 -3.39 11.07 8.23
CA VAL A 148 -3.69 11.38 6.83
C VAL A 148 -2.42 11.87 6.13
N LEU A 149 -1.96 11.09 5.17
CA LEU A 149 -0.75 11.34 4.38
C LEU A 149 -1.07 11.74 2.94
N GLY A 150 -2.26 11.42 2.47
CA GLY A 150 -2.81 11.78 1.18
C GLY A 150 -4.33 11.89 1.23
N VAL A 151 -4.93 12.52 0.23
CA VAL A 151 -6.38 12.62 0.05
C VAL A 151 -6.71 12.66 -1.43
N THR A 152 -7.64 11.82 -1.86
CA THR A 152 -8.19 11.84 -3.22
C THR A 152 -9.62 12.34 -3.23
N GLU A 153 -9.88 13.39 -4.01
CA GLU A 153 -11.20 14.03 -4.16
C GLU A 153 -11.63 14.03 -5.62
N PRO A 154 -12.79 13.44 -5.97
CA PRO A 154 -13.36 13.62 -7.30
C PRO A 154 -13.91 15.05 -7.44
N TYR A 155 -13.71 15.64 -8.59
CA TYR A 155 -14.33 16.93 -8.95
C TYR A 155 -14.72 16.93 -10.44
N GLU A 156 -15.50 17.89 -10.85
CA GLU A 156 -15.97 18.00 -12.23
C GLU A 156 -15.59 19.38 -12.82
N THR A 157 -15.01 19.35 -14.01
CA THR A 157 -14.71 20.56 -14.76
C THR A 157 -15.21 20.40 -16.21
N ASN A 158 -16.04 21.31 -16.68
CA ASN A 158 -16.64 21.26 -18.03
C ASN A 158 -17.32 19.89 -18.33
N SER A 159 -18.04 19.35 -17.36
CA SER A 159 -18.69 18.03 -17.44
C SER A 159 -17.70 16.86 -17.65
N VAL A 160 -16.45 17.07 -17.32
CA VAL A 160 -15.42 16.01 -17.30
C VAL A 160 -15.05 15.73 -15.85
N LYS A 161 -15.19 14.47 -15.45
CA LYS A 161 -14.76 14.00 -14.12
C LYS A 161 -13.24 13.99 -14.05
N ARG A 162 -12.71 14.50 -12.98
CA ARG A 162 -11.27 14.54 -12.66
C ARG A 162 -11.07 14.17 -11.21
N TYR A 163 -9.81 13.90 -10.83
CA TYR A 163 -9.43 13.60 -9.47
C TYR A 163 -8.33 14.55 -9.02
N LYS A 164 -8.49 15.14 -7.85
CA LYS A 164 -7.44 15.90 -7.18
C LYS A 164 -6.83 15.00 -6.11
N ILE A 165 -5.54 14.71 -6.26
CA ILE A 165 -4.75 14.00 -5.25
C ILE A 165 -3.87 15.01 -4.53
N SER A 166 -4.09 15.13 -3.23
CA SER A 166 -3.36 16.04 -2.34
C SER A 166 -2.42 15.23 -1.45
N LEU A 167 -1.12 15.44 -1.57
CA LEU A 167 -0.08 14.66 -0.88
C LEU A 167 0.59 15.53 0.20
N LEU A 168 0.69 14.99 1.43
CA LEU A 168 1.29 15.69 2.55
C LEU A 168 2.82 15.74 2.39
N THR A 169 3.42 16.92 2.58
CA THR A 169 4.88 17.08 2.59
C THR A 169 5.54 16.41 3.80
N GLY A 170 6.84 16.19 3.73
CA GLY A 170 7.64 15.72 4.86
C GLY A 170 7.61 14.21 5.09
N GLN A 171 7.11 13.44 4.13
CA GLN A 171 7.18 11.98 4.13
C GLN A 171 8.55 11.51 3.61
N PRO A 172 9.11 10.39 4.09
CA PRO A 172 10.22 9.71 3.41
C PRO A 172 9.80 9.24 2.03
N LEU A 173 10.76 9.14 1.11
CA LEU A 173 10.44 8.77 -0.28
C LEU A 173 9.67 7.44 -0.41
N PRO A 174 10.04 6.32 0.26
CA PRO A 174 9.26 5.07 0.15
C PRO A 174 7.82 5.21 0.65
N GLN A 175 7.60 5.98 1.73
CA GLN A 175 6.26 6.25 2.24
C GLN A 175 5.45 7.10 1.26
N LEU A 176 6.07 8.11 0.63
CA LEU A 176 5.43 8.92 -0.40
C LEU A 176 5.03 8.07 -1.62
N GLU A 177 5.89 7.15 -2.05
CA GLU A 177 5.63 6.21 -3.15
C GLU A 177 4.43 5.30 -2.85
N GLU A 178 4.38 4.75 -1.64
CA GLU A 178 3.25 3.95 -1.16
C GLU A 178 1.94 4.76 -1.15
N VAL A 179 1.97 5.97 -0.57
CA VAL A 179 0.80 6.86 -0.52
C VAL A 179 0.35 7.27 -1.93
N CYS A 180 1.27 7.50 -2.87
CA CYS A 180 0.91 7.76 -4.27
C CYS A 180 0.13 6.59 -4.89
N ALA A 181 0.55 5.34 -4.63
CA ALA A 181 -0.14 4.15 -5.13
C ALA A 181 -1.53 3.99 -4.49
N HIS A 182 -1.63 4.23 -3.19
CA HIS A 182 -2.89 4.22 -2.43
C HIS A 182 -3.89 5.25 -2.98
N GLU A 183 -3.49 6.51 -3.09
CA GLU A 183 -4.35 7.60 -3.54
C GLU A 183 -4.76 7.45 -5.02
N LEU A 184 -3.86 6.95 -5.86
CA LEU A 184 -4.18 6.66 -7.25
C LEU A 184 -5.20 5.51 -7.37
N SER A 185 -5.20 4.59 -6.40
CA SER A 185 -6.17 3.51 -6.34
C SER A 185 -7.57 4.00 -5.97
N HIS A 186 -7.71 5.01 -5.13
CA HIS A 186 -9.00 5.70 -4.92
C HIS A 186 -9.51 6.35 -6.20
N ALA A 187 -8.63 6.99 -6.99
CA ALA A 187 -9.02 7.52 -8.30
C ALA A 187 -9.46 6.41 -9.26
N TRP A 188 -8.76 5.25 -9.22
CA TRP A 188 -9.15 4.07 -9.99
C TRP A 188 -10.53 3.53 -9.57
N VAL A 189 -10.80 3.41 -8.27
CA VAL A 189 -12.12 3.02 -7.75
C VAL A 189 -13.19 3.98 -8.25
N GLY A 190 -12.95 5.28 -8.11
CA GLY A 190 -13.87 6.30 -8.57
C GLY A 190 -14.18 6.25 -10.07
N GLU A 191 -13.25 5.81 -10.92
CA GLU A 191 -13.43 5.74 -12.36
C GLU A 191 -14.02 4.40 -12.82
N ASN A 192 -13.65 3.29 -12.21
CA ASN A 192 -13.91 1.94 -12.71
C ASN A 192 -15.02 1.20 -11.95
N VAL A 193 -15.35 1.62 -10.73
CA VAL A 193 -16.41 0.99 -9.94
C VAL A 193 -17.73 1.71 -10.19
N PRO A 194 -18.78 0.99 -10.65
CA PRO A 194 -20.09 1.59 -10.86
C PRO A 194 -20.64 2.26 -9.59
N PRO A 195 -21.32 3.42 -9.68
CA PRO A 195 -21.78 4.17 -8.50
C PRO A 195 -22.67 3.35 -7.55
N GLU A 196 -23.54 2.50 -8.09
CA GLU A 196 -24.41 1.61 -7.31
C GLU A 196 -23.64 0.47 -6.62
N ARG A 197 -22.50 0.08 -7.17
CA ARG A 197 -21.58 -0.88 -6.53
C ARG A 197 -20.75 -0.15 -5.46
N HIS A 198 -20.18 1.00 -5.77
CA HIS A 198 -19.38 1.80 -4.84
C HIS A 198 -20.18 2.16 -3.57
N ALA A 199 -21.46 2.50 -3.70
CA ALA A 199 -22.34 2.76 -2.56
C ALA A 199 -22.56 1.54 -1.62
N ARG A 200 -22.23 0.33 -2.06
CA ARG A 200 -22.35 -0.92 -1.28
C ARG A 200 -21.03 -1.42 -0.73
N ILE A 201 -19.90 -0.92 -1.22
CA ILE A 201 -18.59 -1.27 -0.67
C ILE A 201 -18.45 -0.64 0.71
N ASP A 202 -18.06 -1.45 1.67
CA ASP A 202 -17.70 -0.97 3.00
C ASP A 202 -16.45 -0.09 2.89
N ARG A 203 -16.40 0.99 3.65
CA ARG A 203 -15.26 1.89 3.63
C ARG A 203 -13.96 1.19 3.99
N ASP A 204 -13.97 0.33 5.01
CA ASP A 204 -12.77 -0.40 5.41
C ASP A 204 -12.29 -1.34 4.28
N ALA A 205 -13.22 -1.85 3.44
CA ALA A 205 -12.86 -2.67 2.28
C ALA A 205 -12.27 -1.84 1.14
N GLU A 206 -12.81 -0.65 0.85
CA GLU A 206 -12.23 0.27 -0.14
C GLU A 206 -10.81 0.67 0.27
N GLU A 207 -10.64 1.10 1.52
CA GLU A 207 -9.32 1.43 2.07
C GLU A 207 -8.38 0.21 2.05
N GLY A 208 -8.89 -0.98 2.37
CA GLY A 208 -8.12 -2.23 2.32
C GLY A 208 -7.63 -2.59 0.92
N PHE A 209 -8.44 -2.32 -0.11
CA PHE A 209 -8.02 -2.45 -1.50
C PHE A 209 -6.93 -1.44 -1.86
N CYS A 210 -7.11 -0.16 -1.49
CA CYS A 210 -6.11 0.88 -1.77
C CYS A 210 -4.78 0.61 -1.03
N GLU A 211 -4.83 0.16 0.23
CA GLU A 211 -3.67 -0.28 1.00
C GLU A 211 -2.99 -1.52 0.37
N MET A 212 -3.75 -2.48 -0.15
CA MET A 212 -3.18 -3.60 -0.90
C MET A 212 -2.40 -3.12 -2.13
N MET A 213 -2.91 -2.12 -2.85
CA MET A 213 -2.20 -1.56 -4.01
C MET A 213 -0.87 -0.90 -3.60
N GLY A 214 -0.87 -0.15 -2.48
CA GLY A 214 0.35 0.34 -1.85
C GLY A 214 1.31 -0.79 -1.49
N TYR A 215 0.82 -1.83 -0.80
CA TYR A 215 1.60 -3.01 -0.43
C TYR A 215 2.23 -3.70 -1.65
N LEU A 216 1.45 -3.98 -2.69
CA LEU A 216 1.94 -4.65 -3.91
C LEU A 216 2.96 -3.79 -4.66
N THR A 217 2.80 -2.47 -4.63
CA THR A 217 3.79 -1.54 -5.19
C THR A 217 5.10 -1.61 -4.43
N MET A 218 5.05 -1.57 -3.10
CA MET A 218 6.24 -1.67 -2.24
C MET A 218 6.91 -3.05 -2.34
N ASP A 219 6.11 -4.13 -2.47
CA ASP A 219 6.62 -5.48 -2.71
C ASP A 219 7.42 -5.55 -4.01
N ALA A 220 6.86 -5.03 -5.08
CA ALA A 220 7.50 -5.01 -6.39
C ALA A 220 8.72 -4.06 -6.45
N MET A 221 8.82 -3.06 -5.57
CA MET A 221 9.98 -2.17 -5.44
C MET A 221 11.02 -2.70 -4.45
N GLY A 222 10.71 -3.75 -3.67
CA GLY A 222 11.61 -4.32 -2.68
C GLY A 222 11.68 -3.54 -1.37
N GLU A 223 10.69 -2.70 -1.07
CA GLU A 223 10.62 -1.83 0.11
C GLU A 223 10.00 -2.56 1.31
N GLU A 224 10.74 -3.52 1.88
CA GLU A 224 10.27 -4.40 2.96
C GLU A 224 9.80 -3.65 4.22
N GLY A 225 10.40 -2.50 4.51
CA GLY A 225 10.02 -1.64 5.63
C GLY A 225 8.60 -1.10 5.48
N GLU A 226 8.28 -0.57 4.30
CA GLU A 226 6.95 -0.02 4.00
C GLU A 226 5.90 -1.11 3.89
N LYS A 227 6.21 -2.25 3.26
CA LYS A 227 5.31 -3.42 3.24
C LYS A 227 4.87 -3.80 4.65
N LYS A 228 5.82 -3.89 5.58
CA LYS A 228 5.54 -4.22 6.97
C LYS A 228 4.67 -3.15 7.63
N ARG A 229 4.93 -1.87 7.35
CA ARG A 229 4.14 -0.76 7.87
C ARG A 229 2.67 -0.84 7.40
N VAL A 230 2.45 -1.11 6.13
CA VAL A 230 1.11 -1.31 5.56
C VAL A 230 0.38 -2.47 6.25
N LEU A 231 1.04 -3.62 6.42
CA LEU A 231 0.45 -4.79 7.08
C LEU A 231 0.13 -4.58 8.56
N GLU A 232 0.88 -3.74 9.25
CA GLU A 232 0.66 -3.42 10.67
C GLU A 232 -0.36 -2.29 10.87
N ASN A 233 -0.81 -1.64 9.79
CA ASN A 233 -1.79 -0.59 9.84
C ASN A 233 -3.18 -1.17 10.23
N ALA A 234 -3.68 -0.77 11.39
CA ALA A 234 -4.98 -1.20 11.89
C ALA A 234 -6.17 -0.42 11.29
N TYR A 235 -5.91 0.57 10.45
CA TYR A 235 -6.90 1.50 9.89
C TYR A 235 -7.99 0.78 9.09
N THR A 236 -7.62 -0.22 8.28
CA THR A 236 -8.53 -1.01 7.44
C THR A 236 -9.23 -2.14 8.18
N ARG A 237 -9.02 -2.29 9.50
CA ARG A 237 -9.56 -3.37 10.34
C ARG A 237 -9.33 -4.77 9.77
N GLY A 238 -8.17 -4.99 9.20
CA GLY A 238 -7.78 -6.29 8.64
C GLY A 238 -8.17 -6.49 7.19
N GLN A 239 -8.85 -5.56 6.53
CA GLN A 239 -9.24 -5.75 5.12
C GLN A 239 -8.03 -5.82 4.20
N VAL A 240 -6.95 -5.07 4.45
CA VAL A 240 -5.72 -5.16 3.63
C VAL A 240 -5.16 -6.58 3.61
N GLN A 241 -5.11 -7.28 4.75
CA GLN A 241 -4.64 -8.67 4.82
C GLN A 241 -5.55 -9.62 4.03
N LEU A 242 -6.86 -9.38 4.04
CA LEU A 242 -7.83 -10.19 3.29
C LEU A 242 -7.70 -9.97 1.78
N PHE A 243 -7.50 -8.73 1.33
CA PHE A 243 -7.26 -8.44 -0.09
C PHE A 243 -5.95 -9.04 -0.59
N ILE A 244 -4.87 -8.93 0.19
CA ILE A 244 -3.59 -9.57 -0.15
C ILE A 244 -3.76 -11.11 -0.21
N ALA A 245 -4.46 -11.72 0.75
CA ALA A 245 -4.71 -13.15 0.73
C ALA A 245 -5.60 -13.57 -0.47
N ALA A 246 -6.59 -12.75 -0.83
CA ALA A 246 -7.44 -12.98 -1.99
C ALA A 246 -6.65 -12.87 -3.30
N GLU A 247 -5.78 -11.87 -3.43
CA GLU A 247 -4.88 -11.70 -4.57
C GLU A 247 -3.95 -12.90 -4.72
N GLN A 248 -3.29 -13.33 -3.64
CA GLN A 248 -2.39 -14.48 -3.65
C GLN A 248 -3.08 -15.80 -3.96
N GLN A 249 -4.31 -15.98 -3.53
CA GLN A 249 -5.04 -17.23 -3.70
C GLN A 249 -5.81 -17.32 -5.02
N TYR A 250 -6.38 -16.22 -5.47
CA TYR A 250 -7.30 -16.20 -6.61
C TYR A 250 -6.80 -15.38 -7.80
N GLY A 251 -5.87 -14.45 -7.56
CA GLY A 251 -5.28 -13.57 -8.56
C GLY A 251 -5.85 -12.15 -8.52
N PHE A 252 -5.08 -11.25 -9.07
CA PHE A 252 -5.39 -9.81 -9.08
C PHE A 252 -6.65 -9.48 -9.91
N ASP A 253 -6.91 -10.20 -10.98
CA ASP A 253 -8.11 -10.04 -11.81
C ASP A 253 -9.41 -10.34 -11.05
N GLU A 254 -9.43 -11.35 -10.21
CA GLU A 254 -10.59 -11.67 -9.37
C GLU A 254 -10.85 -10.57 -8.32
N VAL A 255 -9.79 -9.98 -7.77
CA VAL A 255 -9.91 -8.83 -6.86
C VAL A 255 -10.50 -7.61 -7.58
N LEU A 256 -10.04 -7.29 -8.79
CA LEU A 256 -10.59 -6.19 -9.59
C LEU A 256 -12.06 -6.44 -9.98
N ASP A 257 -12.39 -7.67 -10.38
CA ASP A 257 -13.76 -8.05 -10.74
C ASP A 257 -14.67 -7.96 -9.49
N TRP A 258 -14.18 -8.33 -8.31
CA TRP A 258 -14.93 -8.14 -7.06
C TRP A 258 -15.13 -6.65 -6.72
N MET A 259 -14.11 -5.83 -6.87
CA MET A 259 -14.26 -4.38 -6.66
C MET A 259 -15.35 -3.80 -7.58
N GLN A 260 -15.38 -4.20 -8.84
CA GLN A 260 -16.32 -3.67 -9.82
C GLN A 260 -17.72 -4.30 -9.74
N TYR A 261 -17.83 -5.59 -9.43
CA TYR A 261 -19.06 -6.37 -9.62
C TYR A 261 -19.43 -7.28 -8.45
N GLY A 262 -18.66 -7.28 -7.37
CA GLY A 262 -18.89 -8.12 -6.20
C GLY A 262 -20.27 -7.93 -5.57
N VAL A 263 -20.80 -8.99 -4.97
CA VAL A 263 -22.12 -8.98 -4.33
C VAL A 263 -22.03 -8.54 -2.86
N THR A 264 -20.93 -8.86 -2.19
CA THR A 264 -20.67 -8.48 -0.78
C THR A 264 -20.03 -7.10 -0.69
N GLY A 265 -20.17 -6.42 0.46
CA GLY A 265 -19.60 -5.08 0.70
C GLY A 265 -18.17 -5.11 1.23
N ARG A 266 -17.71 -6.27 1.75
CA ARG A 266 -16.39 -6.48 2.33
C ARG A 266 -15.99 -7.95 2.20
N LEU A 267 -14.70 -8.23 2.34
CA LEU A 267 -14.20 -9.60 2.42
C LEU A 267 -14.27 -10.10 3.86
N GLU A 268 -14.53 -11.39 4.04
CA GLU A 268 -14.57 -12.06 5.34
C GLU A 268 -13.53 -13.18 5.39
N GLU A 269 -12.83 -13.31 6.53
CA GLU A 269 -11.73 -14.27 6.69
C GLU A 269 -12.13 -15.73 6.40
N ASN A 270 -13.33 -16.12 6.83
CA ASN A 270 -13.84 -17.48 6.65
C ASN A 270 -14.52 -17.72 5.29
N HIS A 271 -14.66 -16.69 4.46
CA HIS A 271 -15.36 -16.68 3.18
C HIS A 271 -14.58 -15.91 2.12
N LEU A 272 -13.27 -16.11 2.09
CA LEU A 272 -12.40 -15.41 1.13
C LEU A 272 -12.72 -15.76 -0.34
N ASP A 273 -13.35 -16.91 -0.59
CA ASP A 273 -13.85 -17.34 -1.89
C ASP A 273 -14.98 -16.46 -2.43
N GLU A 274 -15.65 -15.66 -1.59
CA GLU A 274 -16.65 -14.65 -2.01
C GLU A 274 -16.03 -13.54 -2.89
N VAL A 275 -14.69 -13.41 -2.94
CA VAL A 275 -14.02 -12.54 -3.92
C VAL A 275 -14.40 -12.90 -5.36
N ARG A 276 -14.84 -14.14 -5.61
CA ARG A 276 -15.28 -14.64 -6.91
C ARG A 276 -16.79 -14.52 -7.15
N ASP A 277 -17.56 -14.11 -6.12
CA ASP A 277 -19.00 -13.91 -6.23
C ASP A 277 -19.28 -12.54 -6.85
N VAL A 278 -19.33 -12.51 -8.19
CA VAL A 278 -19.49 -11.29 -9.00
C VAL A 278 -20.72 -11.34 -9.89
N GLN A 279 -21.39 -10.20 -10.04
CA GLN A 279 -22.53 -10.01 -10.95
C GLN A 279 -22.11 -9.15 -12.15
N MET A 280 -21.39 -9.75 -13.09
CA MET A 280 -20.95 -9.05 -14.29
C MET A 280 -22.10 -8.65 -15.21
N PRO A 281 -22.04 -7.45 -15.84
CA PRO A 281 -22.95 -7.07 -16.91
C PRO A 281 -22.90 -8.07 -18.07
N VAL A 282 -24.06 -8.37 -18.68
CA VAL A 282 -24.17 -9.33 -19.79
C VAL A 282 -23.22 -9.00 -20.94
N SER A 283 -23.01 -7.71 -21.24
CA SER A 283 -22.09 -7.25 -22.29
C SER A 283 -20.63 -7.66 -22.03
N ARG A 284 -20.19 -7.60 -20.77
CA ARG A 284 -18.82 -8.01 -20.39
C ARG A 284 -18.71 -9.53 -20.28
N ALA A 285 -19.74 -10.19 -19.78
CA ALA A 285 -19.82 -11.65 -19.78
C ALA A 285 -19.68 -12.23 -21.20
N VAL A 286 -20.36 -11.65 -22.19
CA VAL A 286 -20.22 -12.06 -23.59
C VAL A 286 -18.82 -11.80 -24.14
N ALA A 287 -18.19 -10.67 -23.80
CA ALA A 287 -16.83 -10.36 -24.20
C ALA A 287 -15.80 -11.32 -23.56
N SER A 288 -16.00 -11.69 -22.28
CA SER A 288 -15.16 -12.67 -21.60
C SER A 288 -15.33 -14.08 -22.16
N PHE A 289 -16.55 -14.46 -22.59
CA PHE A 289 -16.79 -15.70 -23.35
C PHE A 289 -16.08 -15.68 -24.71
N ALA A 290 -16.14 -14.55 -25.43
CA ALA A 290 -15.44 -14.40 -26.71
C ALA A 290 -13.91 -14.40 -26.55
N ALA A 291 -13.41 -13.94 -25.41
CA ALA A 291 -12.00 -13.99 -25.04
C ALA A 291 -11.57 -15.33 -24.37
N GLY A 292 -12.48 -16.32 -24.28
CA GLY A 292 -12.20 -17.63 -23.67
C GLY A 292 -12.29 -17.68 -22.15
N LYS A 293 -12.78 -16.62 -21.48
CA LYS A 293 -13.09 -16.63 -20.04
C LYS A 293 -14.45 -17.28 -19.80
N ASN A 294 -14.49 -18.45 -19.20
CA ASN A 294 -15.72 -19.13 -18.77
C ASN A 294 -16.25 -18.47 -17.49
N VAL A 295 -17.32 -17.70 -17.58
CA VAL A 295 -18.08 -17.21 -16.43
C VAL A 295 -18.93 -18.35 -15.87
N GLY A 296 -18.62 -18.82 -14.68
CA GLY A 296 -19.47 -19.79 -13.94
C GLY A 296 -19.09 -21.26 -14.06
N SER A 297 -17.88 -21.59 -14.49
CA SER A 297 -17.30 -22.94 -14.38
C SER A 297 -16.02 -22.86 -13.58
N ALA A 298 -15.66 -23.97 -12.92
CA ALA A 298 -14.40 -24.14 -12.19
C ALA A 298 -13.23 -23.35 -12.78
N PRO A 299 -12.24 -22.88 -11.94
CA PRO A 299 -11.21 -21.96 -12.36
C PRO A 299 -10.72 -22.30 -13.75
N ALA A 300 -10.58 -21.27 -14.60
CA ALA A 300 -9.94 -21.44 -15.92
C ALA A 300 -8.67 -22.28 -15.65
N PRO A 301 -8.36 -23.29 -16.47
CA PRO A 301 -7.18 -24.06 -16.24
C PRO A 301 -6.03 -23.08 -16.18
N ALA A 302 -5.48 -22.86 -14.96
CA ALA A 302 -4.28 -22.09 -14.80
C ALA A 302 -3.31 -22.62 -15.84
N SER A 303 -2.61 -21.75 -16.54
CA SER A 303 -1.67 -22.18 -17.60
C SER A 303 -0.90 -23.40 -17.11
N SER A 304 -0.90 -24.46 -17.86
CA SER A 304 -0.13 -25.67 -17.52
C SER A 304 1.38 -25.47 -17.67
N THR A 305 1.79 -24.25 -18.07
CA THR A 305 3.19 -23.86 -18.30
C THR A 305 3.46 -22.51 -17.64
N LEU A 306 4.72 -22.30 -17.25
CA LEU A 306 5.21 -20.98 -16.84
C LEU A 306 5.17 -20.02 -18.01
N GLN A 307 4.66 -18.84 -17.81
CA GLN A 307 4.52 -17.80 -18.82
C GLN A 307 5.07 -16.48 -18.30
N LEU A 308 6.02 -15.91 -18.99
CA LEU A 308 6.45 -14.54 -18.77
C LEU A 308 5.39 -13.60 -19.33
N GLN A 309 4.86 -12.73 -18.50
CA GLN A 309 3.74 -11.86 -18.81
C GLN A 309 4.16 -10.40 -18.96
N GLY A 310 5.27 -10.02 -18.32
CA GLY A 310 5.84 -8.68 -18.39
C GLY A 310 7.23 -8.64 -17.80
N ILE A 311 7.99 -7.62 -18.20
CA ILE A 311 9.31 -7.29 -17.62
C ILE A 311 9.32 -5.81 -17.33
N MET A 312 9.65 -5.46 -16.10
CA MET A 312 9.99 -4.10 -15.72
C MET A 312 11.50 -3.93 -15.82
N TRP A 313 11.92 -2.93 -16.58
CA TRP A 313 13.32 -2.64 -16.78
C TRP A 313 13.72 -1.31 -16.16
N GLY A 314 14.54 -1.35 -15.13
CA GLY A 314 15.00 -0.18 -14.38
C GLY A 314 16.25 -0.50 -13.55
N ASN A 315 16.47 0.26 -12.50
CA ASN A 315 17.58 0.02 -11.56
C ASN A 315 17.47 -1.35 -10.85
N MET A 316 16.27 -1.86 -10.68
CA MET A 316 15.96 -3.20 -10.16
C MET A 316 14.99 -3.88 -11.14
N PRO A 317 15.47 -4.59 -12.16
CA PRO A 317 14.60 -5.23 -13.14
C PRO A 317 13.83 -6.38 -12.50
N SER A 318 12.50 -6.47 -12.77
CA SER A 318 11.64 -7.56 -12.34
C SER A 318 10.87 -8.18 -13.50
N ALA A 319 10.42 -9.42 -13.32
CA ALA A 319 9.64 -10.20 -14.28
C ALA A 319 8.32 -10.62 -13.67
N ILE A 320 7.23 -10.56 -14.42
CA ILE A 320 5.91 -11.08 -14.02
C ILE A 320 5.74 -12.45 -14.65
N ILE A 321 5.64 -13.48 -13.82
CA ILE A 321 5.50 -14.88 -14.24
C ILE A 321 4.21 -15.45 -13.64
N ASN A 322 3.24 -15.81 -14.46
CA ASN A 322 1.92 -16.33 -14.06
C ASN A 322 1.23 -15.48 -12.96
N GLY A 323 1.35 -14.15 -13.06
CA GLY A 323 0.73 -13.20 -12.13
C GLY A 323 1.60 -12.83 -10.91
N HIS A 324 2.78 -13.42 -10.74
CA HIS A 324 3.69 -13.12 -9.63
C HIS A 324 4.91 -12.33 -10.12
N SER A 325 5.29 -11.29 -9.39
CA SER A 325 6.50 -10.52 -9.64
C SER A 325 7.73 -11.20 -9.04
N PHE A 326 8.84 -11.18 -9.79
CA PHE A 326 10.12 -11.76 -9.38
C PHE A 326 11.27 -10.81 -9.69
N PHE A 327 12.09 -10.54 -8.72
CA PHE A 327 13.43 -9.97 -8.91
C PHE A 327 14.46 -11.09 -9.03
N ALA A 328 15.65 -10.75 -9.51
CA ALA A 328 16.75 -11.71 -9.53
C ALA A 328 17.11 -12.15 -8.10
N GLY A 329 17.02 -13.45 -7.83
CA GLY A 329 17.23 -14.07 -6.53
C GLY A 329 15.93 -14.49 -5.81
N ASP A 330 14.77 -13.98 -6.22
CA ASP A 330 13.48 -14.28 -5.57
C ASP A 330 13.06 -15.74 -5.78
N GLU A 331 12.46 -16.28 -4.73
CA GLU A 331 11.82 -17.59 -4.74
C GLU A 331 10.34 -17.44 -4.40
N ASN A 332 9.47 -18.00 -5.23
CA ASN A 332 8.05 -18.03 -4.95
C ASN A 332 7.38 -19.27 -5.56
N LYS A 333 6.18 -19.58 -5.07
CA LYS A 333 5.35 -20.66 -5.61
C LYS A 333 4.41 -20.13 -6.66
N VAL A 334 4.47 -20.71 -7.84
CA VAL A 334 3.63 -20.35 -8.99
C VAL A 334 2.65 -21.47 -9.29
N ARG A 335 1.39 -21.12 -9.49
CA ARG A 335 0.34 -22.09 -9.81
C ARG A 335 0.37 -22.48 -11.29
N LEU A 336 0.37 -23.78 -11.57
CA LEU A 336 0.28 -24.36 -12.91
C LEU A 336 -0.93 -25.31 -12.96
N GLY A 337 -2.07 -24.83 -13.43
CA GLY A 337 -3.30 -25.62 -13.41
C GLY A 337 -3.73 -25.97 -11.99
N GLN A 338 -3.73 -27.26 -11.67
CA GLN A 338 -4.05 -27.78 -10.32
C GLN A 338 -2.82 -28.03 -9.46
N SER A 339 -1.61 -27.82 -9.97
CA SER A 339 -0.35 -27.99 -9.26
C SER A 339 0.31 -26.64 -8.97
N THR A 340 1.21 -26.65 -8.00
CA THR A 340 2.05 -25.51 -7.65
C THR A 340 3.51 -25.89 -7.85
N VAL A 341 4.29 -25.02 -8.41
CA VAL A 341 5.73 -25.21 -8.66
C VAL A 341 6.48 -24.09 -7.95
N SER A 342 7.53 -24.46 -7.23
CA SER A 342 8.45 -23.48 -6.63
C SER A 342 9.50 -23.08 -7.65
N ILE A 343 9.64 -21.80 -7.94
CA ILE A 343 10.64 -21.27 -8.86
C ILE A 343 11.52 -20.21 -8.18
N ARG A 344 12.77 -20.15 -8.63
CA ARG A 344 13.69 -19.04 -8.31
C ARG A 344 13.98 -18.26 -9.57
N CYS A 345 13.87 -16.95 -9.53
CA CYS A 345 14.33 -16.08 -10.59
C CYS A 345 15.85 -15.95 -10.52
N LEU A 346 16.56 -16.32 -11.58
CA LEU A 346 18.02 -16.23 -11.63
C LEU A 346 18.49 -14.89 -12.16
N SER A 347 17.84 -14.40 -13.23
CA SER A 347 18.14 -13.09 -13.81
C SER A 347 17.00 -12.60 -14.67
N VAL A 348 16.82 -11.28 -14.71
CA VAL A 348 15.85 -10.59 -15.56
C VAL A 348 16.58 -9.81 -16.64
N ASN A 349 16.22 -10.01 -17.91
CA ASN A 349 16.72 -9.29 -19.09
C ASN A 349 15.58 -8.46 -19.70
N LYS A 350 15.87 -7.61 -20.68
CA LYS A 350 14.86 -6.72 -21.30
C LYS A 350 13.68 -7.43 -21.94
N THR A 351 13.87 -8.67 -22.41
CA THR A 351 12.83 -9.43 -23.14
C THR A 351 12.68 -10.85 -22.63
N SER A 352 13.42 -11.26 -21.60
CA SER A 352 13.43 -12.63 -21.10
C SER A 352 13.79 -12.68 -19.61
N VAL A 353 13.40 -13.76 -18.95
CA VAL A 353 13.79 -14.09 -17.58
C VAL A 353 14.37 -15.50 -17.54
N GLN A 354 15.45 -15.68 -16.78
CA GLN A 354 16.00 -16.98 -16.45
C GLN A 354 15.45 -17.42 -15.10
N ILE A 355 14.86 -18.60 -15.04
CA ILE A 355 14.30 -19.16 -13.81
C ILE A 355 14.88 -20.56 -13.56
N GLN A 356 14.88 -20.97 -12.30
CA GLN A 356 15.15 -22.33 -11.86
C GLN A 356 13.90 -22.89 -11.18
N ASN A 357 13.42 -24.02 -11.66
CA ASN A 357 12.39 -24.78 -10.99
C ASN A 357 13.04 -25.52 -9.81
N LEU A 358 12.69 -25.16 -8.59
CA LEU A 358 13.31 -25.71 -7.37
C LEU A 358 12.87 -27.14 -7.07
N ASP A 359 11.72 -27.58 -7.59
CA ASP A 359 11.21 -28.94 -7.38
C ASP A 359 11.95 -29.94 -8.27
N SER A 360 12.38 -29.52 -9.47
CA SER A 360 13.08 -30.39 -10.45
C SER A 360 14.56 -30.04 -10.63
N GLY A 361 15.03 -28.89 -10.13
CA GLY A 361 16.35 -28.35 -10.36
C GLY A 361 16.62 -27.84 -11.79
N LYS A 362 15.61 -27.86 -12.68
CA LYS A 362 15.75 -27.47 -14.09
C LYS A 362 15.76 -25.94 -14.24
N GLU A 363 16.70 -25.44 -15.04
CA GLU A 363 16.71 -24.03 -15.45
C GLU A 363 15.96 -23.89 -16.78
N GLU A 364 15.24 -22.77 -16.91
CA GLU A 364 14.44 -22.46 -18.09
C GLU A 364 14.48 -20.94 -18.35
N GLN A 365 14.49 -20.57 -19.63
CA GLN A 365 14.31 -19.18 -20.06
C GLN A 365 12.86 -18.99 -20.51
N LEU A 366 12.23 -17.95 -20.00
CA LEU A 366 10.92 -17.50 -20.46
C LEU A 366 11.12 -16.20 -21.23
N ASP A 367 10.56 -16.10 -22.42
CA ASP A 367 10.61 -14.92 -23.28
C ASP A 367 9.25 -14.21 -23.27
N LEU A 368 9.26 -12.87 -23.43
CA LEU A 368 8.03 -12.12 -23.67
C LEU A 368 7.39 -12.56 -24.99
N PRO A 369 6.05 -12.73 -25.01
CA PRO A 369 5.33 -13.15 -26.19
C PRO A 369 5.37 -12.13 -27.35
#